data_d910e1be8bb8d090417eb5fd74f68323
#
_entry.id   d910e1be8bb8d090417eb5fd74f68323
#
_cell.length_a   1.000
_cell.length_b   1.000
_cell.length_c   1.000
_cell.angle_alpha   90.00
_cell.angle_beta   90.00
_cell.angle_gamma   90.00
#
_symmetry.space_group_name_H-M   'P 1'
#
loop_
_entity.id
_entity.type
_entity.pdbx_description
1 polymer ?
#
loop_
_entity_poly.entity_id
_entity_poly.type
_entity_poly.pdbx_seq_one_letter_code
_entity_poly.pdbx_strand_id
1 'polypeptide(L)'
;MAHQDLPTTDSFLAAAERAHDANSASEALQPFLPDPPCKEVDDAVLGPQSTGRTAELFSQSTPPLVPLVCFAAEIRGLYSQIDATSVISPLREVLSHPDLHANLLRMPRLVSQLAHAVAEKASLFPGLCAADILEHLYKVLSHEYQGVTNVHAPLLSELVRTSQIQKAEQVCRGTDITQSDFTLHLPRVLDFLEYLYLAGMIFLQIGAYDEALHMWDTAVSLPLEPAQAHQCASLKRAILLRLLR
;
A
#
# COMPACT_ATOMS: atom_id res chain seq x y z
N MET A 1 31.22 -2.93 -3.78
CA MET A 1 29.87 -2.30 -3.73
C MET A 1 30.00 -1.00 -4.50
N ALA A 2 29.40 -0.88 -5.68
CA ALA A 2 29.38 0.37 -6.43
C ALA A 2 28.58 1.39 -5.61
N HIS A 3 29.14 2.58 -5.34
CA HIS A 3 28.39 3.71 -4.86
C HIS A 3 27.33 4.01 -5.93
N GLN A 4 26.10 3.59 -5.72
CA GLN A 4 24.97 4.15 -6.47
C GLN A 4 24.84 5.58 -5.99
N ASP A 5 25.06 6.54 -6.89
CA ASP A 5 24.81 7.95 -6.59
C ASP A 5 23.35 8.08 -6.18
N LEU A 6 23.11 8.71 -5.03
CA LEU A 6 21.74 8.95 -4.53
C LEU A 6 21.00 9.85 -5.55
N PRO A 7 19.73 9.57 -5.81
CA PRO A 7 18.94 10.39 -6.73
C PRO A 7 18.85 11.83 -6.22
N THR A 8 18.86 12.77 -7.15
CA THR A 8 18.77 14.22 -6.89
C THR A 8 17.45 14.77 -7.43
N THR A 9 17.07 15.95 -6.99
CA THR A 9 15.86 16.65 -7.50
C THR A 9 15.90 16.84 -9.02
N ASP A 10 17.06 17.17 -9.58
CA ASP A 10 17.24 17.33 -11.04
C ASP A 10 17.07 15.99 -11.75
N SER A 11 17.56 14.89 -11.16
CA SER A 11 17.36 13.56 -11.72
C SER A 11 15.90 13.11 -11.69
N PHE A 12 15.14 13.50 -10.64
CA PHE A 12 13.69 13.26 -10.57
C PHE A 12 12.93 14.05 -11.63
N LEU A 13 13.24 15.34 -11.79
CA LEU A 13 12.60 16.18 -12.82
C LEU A 13 12.86 15.64 -14.23
N ALA A 14 14.09 15.25 -14.53
CA ALA A 14 14.44 14.62 -15.80
C ALA A 14 13.75 13.26 -16.01
N ALA A 15 13.48 12.51 -14.94
CA ALA A 15 12.69 11.28 -15.00
C ALA A 15 11.20 11.57 -15.26
N ALA A 16 10.65 12.59 -14.60
CA ALA A 16 9.27 13.05 -14.79
C ALA A 16 9.01 13.52 -16.23
N GLU A 17 9.96 14.26 -16.83
CA GLU A 17 9.89 14.70 -18.22
C GLU A 17 9.92 13.54 -19.23
N ARG A 18 10.61 12.44 -18.91
CA ARG A 18 10.66 11.22 -19.74
C ARG A 18 9.45 10.33 -19.58
N ALA A 19 8.64 10.53 -18.56
CA ALA A 19 7.46 9.73 -18.23
C ALA A 19 6.26 10.11 -19.12
N HIS A 20 6.37 9.96 -20.44
CA HIS A 20 5.30 10.33 -21.39
C HIS A 20 4.17 9.30 -21.47
N ASP A 21 4.44 8.05 -21.17
CA ASP A 21 3.48 6.95 -21.12
C ASP A 21 3.74 6.05 -19.90
N ALA A 22 2.83 5.08 -19.67
CA ALA A 22 2.90 4.23 -18.50
C ALA A 22 4.15 3.34 -18.42
N ASN A 23 4.69 2.91 -19.54
CA ASN A 23 5.87 2.05 -19.57
C ASN A 23 7.12 2.88 -19.29
N SER A 24 7.29 4.01 -19.99
CA SER A 24 8.39 4.93 -19.76
C SER A 24 8.36 5.52 -18.34
N ALA A 25 7.16 5.79 -17.79
CA ALA A 25 6.99 6.26 -16.42
C ALA A 25 7.43 5.21 -15.39
N SER A 26 7.04 3.95 -15.58
CA SER A 26 7.44 2.86 -14.69
C SER A 26 8.95 2.71 -14.60
N GLU A 27 9.65 2.70 -15.75
CA GLU A 27 11.10 2.58 -15.79
C GLU A 27 11.80 3.82 -15.25
N ALA A 28 11.34 5.01 -15.64
CA ALA A 28 11.97 6.27 -15.27
C ALA A 28 11.82 6.58 -13.77
N LEU A 29 10.70 6.21 -13.16
CA LEU A 29 10.41 6.49 -11.74
C LEU A 29 10.90 5.40 -10.78
N GLN A 30 11.31 4.22 -11.28
CA GLN A 30 11.79 3.11 -10.46
C GLN A 30 12.91 3.49 -9.46
N PRO A 31 13.91 4.32 -9.81
CA PRO A 31 14.96 4.73 -8.89
C PRO A 31 14.45 5.54 -7.68
N PHE A 32 13.24 6.16 -7.80
CA PHE A 32 12.61 6.97 -6.75
C PHE A 32 11.63 6.16 -5.88
N LEU A 33 11.60 4.85 -6.05
CA LEU A 33 10.79 3.89 -5.29
C LEU A 33 11.67 2.83 -4.62
N PRO A 34 12.61 3.23 -3.74
CA PRO A 34 13.44 2.26 -3.02
C PRO A 34 12.60 1.41 -2.06
N ASP A 35 13.04 0.19 -1.79
CA ASP A 35 12.44 -0.68 -0.78
C ASP A 35 13.56 -1.17 0.17
N PRO A 36 13.57 -0.74 1.42
CA PRO A 36 12.63 0.20 2.07
C PRO A 36 12.76 1.65 1.59
N PRO A 37 11.68 2.48 1.75
CA PRO A 37 11.75 3.91 1.48
C PRO A 37 12.84 4.60 2.31
N CYS A 38 13.52 5.58 1.73
CA CYS A 38 14.54 6.35 2.44
C CYS A 38 14.32 7.86 2.29
N LYS A 39 14.71 8.59 3.34
CA LYS A 39 14.48 10.03 3.42
C LYS A 39 15.20 10.81 2.32
N GLU A 40 16.40 10.39 1.96
CA GLU A 40 17.23 11.04 0.95
C GLU A 40 16.54 11.04 -0.43
N VAL A 41 15.80 9.96 -0.75
CA VAL A 41 15.01 9.86 -1.98
C VAL A 41 13.75 10.72 -1.87
N ASP A 42 13.07 10.73 -0.72
CA ASP A 42 11.91 11.58 -0.49
C ASP A 42 12.29 13.07 -0.62
N ASP A 43 13.42 13.48 -0.04
CA ASP A 43 13.95 14.84 -0.15
C ASP A 43 14.32 15.17 -1.62
N ALA A 44 14.83 14.22 -2.41
CA ALA A 44 15.10 14.40 -3.82
C ALA A 44 13.83 14.56 -4.66
N VAL A 45 12.77 13.81 -4.33
CA VAL A 45 11.46 13.89 -5.00
C VAL A 45 10.78 15.22 -4.70
N LEU A 46 10.76 15.65 -3.43
CA LEU A 46 10.07 16.87 -3.00
C LEU A 46 10.86 18.15 -3.30
N GLY A 47 12.20 18.05 -3.30
CA GLY A 47 13.09 19.20 -3.46
C GLY A 47 13.08 20.14 -2.25
N PRO A 48 13.73 21.31 -2.37
CA PRO A 48 13.92 22.24 -1.26
C PRO A 48 12.63 22.95 -0.79
N GLN A 49 11.54 22.86 -1.55
CA GLN A 49 10.22 23.39 -1.17
C GLN A 49 9.24 22.20 -1.03
N SER A 50 9.17 21.65 0.16
CA SER A 50 8.41 20.42 0.42
C SER A 50 6.88 20.55 0.40
N THR A 51 6.33 21.77 0.48
CA THR A 51 4.88 22.00 0.56
C THR A 51 4.34 22.64 -0.71
N GLY A 52 3.38 21.98 -1.36
CA GLY A 52 2.66 22.53 -2.53
C GLY A 52 3.18 22.10 -3.90
N ARG A 53 4.35 21.42 -4.00
CA ARG A 53 4.93 20.99 -5.28
C ARG A 53 4.06 19.97 -6.00
N THR A 54 3.39 19.10 -5.26
CA THR A 54 2.48 18.11 -5.81
C THR A 54 1.33 18.79 -6.55
N ALA A 55 0.77 19.89 -6.01
CA ALA A 55 -0.28 20.65 -6.66
C ALA A 55 0.21 21.37 -7.94
N GLU A 56 1.46 21.83 -7.96
CA GLU A 56 2.07 22.45 -9.15
C GLU A 56 2.31 21.43 -10.26
N LEU A 57 2.84 20.25 -9.93
CA LEU A 57 3.05 19.16 -10.89
C LEU A 57 1.73 18.66 -11.45
N PHE A 58 0.66 18.70 -10.66
CA PHE A 58 -0.68 18.29 -11.08
C PHE A 58 -1.28 19.22 -12.14
N SER A 59 -0.97 20.51 -12.10
CA SER A 59 -1.47 21.51 -13.05
C SER A 59 -0.76 21.50 -14.41
N GLN A 60 0.37 20.78 -14.54
CA GLN A 60 1.27 20.85 -15.70
C GLN A 60 1.11 19.73 -16.73
N SER A 61 -0.03 19.08 -16.86
CA SER A 61 -0.25 17.97 -17.84
C SER A 61 0.76 16.81 -17.70
N THR A 62 1.30 16.59 -16.51
CA THR A 62 2.22 15.50 -16.23
C THR A 62 1.46 14.16 -16.14
N PRO A 63 2.06 13.03 -16.54
CA PRO A 63 1.45 11.73 -16.36
C PRO A 63 1.03 11.51 -14.91
N PRO A 64 -0.16 10.94 -14.63
CA PRO A 64 -0.73 10.87 -13.28
C PRO A 64 0.09 10.03 -12.29
N LEU A 65 1.06 9.23 -12.76
CA LEU A 65 1.99 8.49 -11.91
C LEU A 65 3.02 9.38 -11.20
N VAL A 66 3.46 10.46 -11.84
CA VAL A 66 4.47 11.39 -11.26
C VAL A 66 3.93 12.06 -9.99
N PRO A 67 2.74 12.68 -9.98
CA PRO A 67 2.13 13.18 -8.76
C PRO A 67 2.00 12.14 -7.65
N LEU A 68 1.71 10.87 -7.97
CA LEU A 68 1.58 9.83 -6.95
C LEU A 68 2.89 9.51 -6.23
N VAL A 69 4.03 9.56 -6.92
CA VAL A 69 5.35 9.42 -6.27
C VAL A 69 5.58 10.57 -5.30
N CYS A 70 5.24 11.81 -5.69
CA CYS A 70 5.33 12.97 -4.82
C CYS A 70 4.39 12.84 -3.62
N PHE A 71 3.13 12.40 -3.82
CA PHE A 71 2.20 12.17 -2.71
C PHE A 71 2.70 11.10 -1.73
N ALA A 72 3.28 10.02 -2.22
CA ALA A 72 3.84 8.99 -1.34
C ALA A 72 4.97 9.58 -0.46
N ALA A 73 5.85 10.42 -1.02
CA ALA A 73 6.90 11.10 -0.29
C ALA A 73 6.33 12.15 0.69
N GLU A 74 5.37 12.98 0.26
CA GLU A 74 4.72 13.97 1.12
C GLU A 74 4.01 13.32 2.30
N ILE A 75 3.25 12.24 2.08
CA ILE A 75 2.54 11.53 3.16
C ILE A 75 3.54 10.99 4.17
N ARG A 76 4.66 10.40 3.74
CA ARG A 76 5.69 9.93 4.67
C ARG A 76 6.28 11.07 5.51
N GLY A 77 6.43 12.26 4.92
CA GLY A 77 6.93 13.47 5.58
C GLY A 77 5.94 14.20 6.49
N LEU A 78 4.67 13.80 6.56
CA LEU A 78 3.67 14.50 7.36
C LEU A 78 3.92 14.37 8.87
N TYR A 79 3.93 15.50 9.56
CA TYR A 79 4.10 15.60 11.01
C TYR A 79 2.90 16.21 11.74
N SER A 80 1.90 16.74 11.01
CA SER A 80 0.72 17.37 11.60
C SER A 80 -0.59 16.93 10.92
N GLN A 81 -1.70 16.99 11.65
CA GLN A 81 -3.03 16.68 11.13
C GLN A 81 -3.53 17.68 10.09
N ILE A 82 -3.10 18.94 10.19
CA ILE A 82 -3.49 20.01 9.26
C ILE A 82 -2.89 19.74 7.88
N ASP A 83 -1.63 19.34 7.86
CA ASP A 83 -0.93 19.01 6.61
C ASP A 83 -1.53 17.75 5.96
N ALA A 84 -1.97 16.79 6.78
CA ALA A 84 -2.58 15.56 6.29
C ALA A 84 -3.84 15.81 5.45
N THR A 85 -4.73 16.70 5.88
CA THR A 85 -5.97 17.00 5.13
C THR A 85 -5.70 17.72 3.81
N SER A 86 -4.67 18.56 3.74
CA SER A 86 -4.30 19.28 2.52
C SER A 86 -3.73 18.36 1.44
N VAL A 87 -3.10 17.25 1.83
CA VAL A 87 -2.52 16.26 0.90
C VAL A 87 -3.57 15.22 0.45
N ILE A 88 -4.48 14.83 1.34
CA ILE A 88 -5.46 13.76 1.05
C ILE A 88 -6.50 14.17 0.00
N SER A 89 -6.96 15.41 0.01
CA SER A 89 -7.98 15.86 -0.96
C SER A 89 -7.46 15.82 -2.41
N PRO A 90 -6.30 16.41 -2.74
CA PRO A 90 -5.69 16.27 -4.07
C PRO A 90 -5.38 14.82 -4.44
N LEU A 91 -4.93 13.99 -3.49
CA LEU A 91 -4.66 12.59 -3.75
C LEU A 91 -5.91 11.83 -4.22
N ARG A 92 -7.08 12.10 -3.62
CA ARG A 92 -8.35 11.50 -4.07
C ARG A 92 -8.70 11.90 -5.50
N GLU A 93 -8.45 13.14 -5.87
CA GLU A 93 -8.69 13.64 -7.23
C GLU A 93 -7.79 12.91 -8.23
N VAL A 94 -6.49 12.78 -7.94
CA VAL A 94 -5.54 12.02 -8.77
C VAL A 94 -5.97 10.57 -8.93
N LEU A 95 -6.32 9.89 -7.82
CA LEU A 95 -6.74 8.50 -7.84
C LEU A 95 -8.03 8.27 -8.64
N SER A 96 -8.85 9.29 -8.80
CA SER A 96 -10.09 9.22 -9.59
C SER A 96 -9.85 9.33 -11.10
N HIS A 97 -8.61 9.57 -11.54
CA HIS A 97 -8.29 9.73 -12.96
C HIS A 97 -8.35 8.36 -13.68
N PRO A 98 -9.12 8.21 -14.76
CA PRO A 98 -9.35 6.90 -15.40
C PRO A 98 -8.07 6.30 -15.99
N ASP A 99 -7.15 7.12 -16.54
CA ASP A 99 -5.89 6.65 -17.13
C ASP A 99 -4.91 6.09 -16.09
N LEU A 100 -5.16 6.35 -14.79
CA LEU A 100 -4.32 5.86 -13.72
C LEU A 100 -4.51 4.36 -13.48
N HIS A 101 -5.71 3.84 -13.69
CA HIS A 101 -6.07 2.47 -13.33
C HIS A 101 -5.18 1.42 -13.98
N ALA A 102 -5.03 1.48 -15.32
CA ALA A 102 -4.17 0.54 -16.05
C ALA A 102 -2.67 0.65 -15.68
N ASN A 103 -2.27 1.79 -15.11
CA ASN A 103 -0.88 2.10 -14.80
C ASN A 103 -0.48 1.70 -13.38
N LEU A 104 -1.41 1.71 -12.42
CA LEU A 104 -1.14 1.33 -11.03
C LEU A 104 -0.70 -0.13 -10.90
N LEU A 105 -1.29 -1.04 -11.66
CA LEU A 105 -0.91 -2.46 -11.66
C LEU A 105 0.54 -2.70 -12.12
N ARG A 106 1.09 -1.79 -12.92
CA ARG A 106 2.47 -1.86 -13.40
C ARG A 106 3.49 -1.31 -12.42
N MET A 107 3.04 -0.64 -11.35
CA MET A 107 3.89 -0.02 -10.35
C MET A 107 3.58 -0.53 -8.92
N PRO A 108 3.72 -1.83 -8.65
CA PRO A 108 3.33 -2.41 -7.37
C PRO A 108 4.11 -1.82 -6.18
N ARG A 109 5.35 -1.35 -6.39
CA ARG A 109 6.14 -0.68 -5.35
C ARG A 109 5.54 0.68 -4.97
N LEU A 110 5.11 1.48 -5.95
CA LEU A 110 4.44 2.77 -5.68
C LEU A 110 3.16 2.55 -4.91
N VAL A 111 2.33 1.60 -5.33
CA VAL A 111 1.08 1.24 -4.66
C VAL A 111 1.33 0.80 -3.23
N SER A 112 2.34 -0.06 -3.00
CA SER A 112 2.75 -0.50 -1.67
C SER A 112 3.17 0.68 -0.79
N GLN A 113 4.07 1.52 -1.28
CA GLN A 113 4.57 2.68 -0.53
C GLN A 113 3.45 3.66 -0.19
N LEU A 114 2.56 3.94 -1.12
CA LEU A 114 1.42 4.82 -0.90
C LEU A 114 0.45 4.23 0.13
N ALA A 115 0.07 2.96 -0.01
CA ALA A 115 -0.86 2.30 0.90
C ALA A 115 -0.31 2.24 2.34
N HIS A 116 0.95 1.87 2.50
CA HIS A 116 1.58 1.83 3.83
C HIS A 116 1.75 3.23 4.43
N ALA A 117 2.16 4.22 3.64
CA ALA A 117 2.27 5.60 4.11
C ALA A 117 0.92 6.15 4.59
N VAL A 118 -0.16 5.92 3.83
CA VAL A 118 -1.52 6.33 4.20
C VAL A 118 -1.97 5.63 5.49
N ALA A 119 -1.78 4.32 5.61
CA ALA A 119 -2.18 3.56 6.80
C ALA A 119 -1.38 3.96 8.04
N GLU A 120 -0.06 4.15 7.91
CA GLU A 120 0.80 4.62 8.99
C GLU A 120 0.34 5.99 9.52
N LYS A 121 0.12 6.94 8.62
CA LYS A 121 -0.32 8.29 9.03
C LYS A 121 -1.74 8.30 9.60
N ALA A 122 -2.63 7.43 9.11
CA ALA A 122 -3.97 7.26 9.71
C ALA A 122 -3.92 6.78 11.15
N SER A 123 -2.94 5.95 11.51
CA SER A 123 -2.75 5.51 12.90
C SER A 123 -2.30 6.66 13.83
N LEU A 124 -1.56 7.63 13.28
CA LEU A 124 -1.07 8.81 14.01
C LEU A 124 -2.11 9.94 14.06
N PHE A 125 -2.94 10.06 13.04
CA PHE A 125 -3.91 11.14 12.88
C PHE A 125 -5.33 10.58 12.77
N PRO A 126 -6.07 10.40 13.86
CA PRO A 126 -7.39 9.75 13.87
C PRO A 126 -8.45 10.40 12.96
N GLY A 127 -8.27 11.68 12.63
CA GLY A 127 -9.15 12.42 11.69
C GLY A 127 -8.88 12.10 10.21
N LEU A 128 -7.82 11.37 9.89
CA LEU A 128 -7.48 10.99 8.53
C LEU A 128 -8.35 9.81 8.09
N CYS A 129 -9.22 10.03 7.10
CA CYS A 129 -10.09 8.98 6.55
C CYS A 129 -9.33 8.15 5.51
N ALA A 130 -8.34 7.37 5.97
CA ALA A 130 -7.51 6.54 5.10
C ALA A 130 -8.28 5.39 4.46
N ALA A 131 -9.35 4.91 5.11
CA ALA A 131 -10.18 3.83 4.59
C ALA A 131 -10.68 4.13 3.17
N ASP A 132 -11.15 5.34 2.90
CA ASP A 132 -11.68 5.71 1.58
C ASP A 132 -10.61 5.65 0.48
N ILE A 133 -9.38 6.08 0.79
CA ILE A 133 -8.27 6.04 -0.16
C ILE A 133 -7.85 4.60 -0.43
N LEU A 134 -7.70 3.81 0.64
CA LEU A 134 -7.31 2.41 0.53
C LEU A 134 -8.39 1.57 -0.14
N GLU A 135 -9.68 1.83 0.13
CA GLU A 135 -10.80 1.20 -0.58
C GLU A 135 -10.78 1.56 -2.09
N HIS A 136 -10.45 2.80 -2.42
CA HIS A 136 -10.35 3.22 -3.82
C HIS A 136 -9.21 2.50 -4.53
N LEU A 137 -8.00 2.48 -3.94
CA LEU A 137 -6.86 1.72 -4.46
C LEU A 137 -7.21 0.22 -4.62
N TYR A 138 -7.85 -0.37 -3.62
CA TYR A 138 -8.30 -1.76 -3.67
C TYR A 138 -9.26 -2.00 -4.84
N LYS A 139 -10.28 -1.16 -5.02
CA LYS A 139 -11.26 -1.30 -6.11
C LYS A 139 -10.62 -1.23 -7.49
N VAL A 140 -9.67 -0.32 -7.67
CA VAL A 140 -8.92 -0.19 -8.92
C VAL A 140 -8.15 -1.47 -9.22
N LEU A 141 -7.43 -2.00 -8.23
CA LEU A 141 -6.61 -3.20 -8.42
C LEU A 141 -7.46 -4.47 -8.56
N SER A 142 -8.53 -4.61 -7.76
CA SER A 142 -9.39 -5.79 -7.75
C SER A 142 -10.25 -5.95 -9.01
N HIS A 143 -10.40 -4.89 -9.81
CA HIS A 143 -11.08 -4.96 -11.09
C HIS A 143 -10.33 -5.87 -12.09
N GLU A 144 -9.02 -5.87 -12.06
CA GLU A 144 -8.20 -6.63 -12.99
C GLU A 144 -7.51 -7.85 -12.35
N TYR A 145 -7.41 -7.89 -11.02
CA TYR A 145 -6.70 -8.93 -10.30
C TYR A 145 -7.41 -9.35 -9.01
N GLN A 146 -7.71 -10.64 -8.88
CA GLN A 146 -8.46 -11.19 -7.74
C GLN A 146 -7.57 -11.72 -6.60
N GLY A 147 -6.27 -11.82 -6.82
CA GLY A 147 -5.32 -12.26 -5.78
C GLY A 147 -5.03 -11.19 -4.74
N VAL A 148 -4.27 -11.56 -3.73
CA VAL A 148 -3.82 -10.61 -2.70
C VAL A 148 -2.83 -9.61 -3.30
N THR A 149 -3.04 -8.34 -3.03
CA THR A 149 -2.14 -7.25 -3.39
C THR A 149 -1.60 -6.55 -2.13
N ASN A 150 -0.60 -5.73 -2.29
CA ASN A 150 0.02 -4.95 -1.22
C ASN A 150 -0.89 -3.87 -0.58
N VAL A 151 -2.11 -3.68 -1.10
CA VAL A 151 -3.12 -2.79 -0.50
C VAL A 151 -3.98 -3.52 0.53
N HIS A 152 -4.11 -4.85 0.42
CA HIS A 152 -5.02 -5.62 1.27
C HIS A 152 -4.71 -5.51 2.76
N ALA A 153 -3.45 -5.70 3.16
CA ALA A 153 -3.07 -5.65 4.57
C ALA A 153 -3.29 -4.26 5.18
N PRO A 154 -2.81 -3.15 4.58
CA PRO A 154 -3.12 -1.80 5.04
C PRO A 154 -4.63 -1.50 5.10
N LEU A 155 -5.39 -1.93 4.09
CA LEU A 155 -6.85 -1.73 4.06
C LEU A 155 -7.55 -2.49 5.19
N LEU A 156 -7.24 -3.79 5.38
CA LEU A 156 -7.85 -4.57 6.46
C LEU A 156 -7.48 -4.02 7.84
N SER A 157 -6.22 -3.61 8.04
CA SER A 157 -5.77 -2.97 9.26
C SER A 157 -6.61 -1.72 9.57
N GLU A 158 -6.83 -0.86 8.59
CA GLU A 158 -7.63 0.35 8.74
C GLU A 158 -9.12 0.07 8.97
N LEU A 159 -9.71 -0.90 8.25
CA LEU A 159 -11.10 -1.30 8.43
C LEU A 159 -11.35 -1.90 9.83
N VAL A 160 -10.40 -2.69 10.33
CA VAL A 160 -10.46 -3.23 11.71
C VAL A 160 -10.33 -2.08 12.73
N ARG A 161 -9.37 -1.17 12.54
CA ARG A 161 -9.18 0.00 13.41
C ARG A 161 -10.43 0.88 13.48
N THR A 162 -11.13 1.05 12.37
CA THR A 162 -12.38 1.85 12.28
C THR A 162 -13.64 1.04 12.56
N SER A 163 -13.50 -0.22 13.01
CA SER A 163 -14.62 -1.13 13.32
C SER A 163 -15.56 -1.42 12.15
N GLN A 164 -15.07 -1.33 10.91
CA GLN A 164 -15.84 -1.62 9.68
C GLN A 164 -15.73 -3.11 9.30
N ILE A 165 -16.06 -4.01 10.22
CA ILE A 165 -15.82 -5.47 10.07
C ILE A 165 -16.57 -6.08 8.88
N GLN A 166 -17.78 -5.61 8.57
CA GLN A 166 -18.56 -6.11 7.43
C GLN A 166 -17.87 -5.81 6.08
N LYS A 167 -17.29 -4.62 5.94
CA LYS A 167 -16.51 -4.30 4.74
C LYS A 167 -15.22 -5.13 4.67
N ALA A 168 -14.54 -5.30 5.80
CA ALA A 168 -13.35 -6.13 5.89
C ALA A 168 -13.65 -7.59 5.50
N GLU A 169 -14.80 -8.15 5.93
CA GLU A 169 -15.27 -9.47 5.50
C GLU A 169 -15.48 -9.53 3.98
N GLN A 170 -16.13 -8.51 3.39
CA GLN A 170 -16.34 -8.47 1.94
C GLN A 170 -15.01 -8.48 1.16
N VAL A 171 -14.01 -7.73 1.62
CA VAL A 171 -12.66 -7.74 1.04
C VAL A 171 -12.04 -9.15 1.14
N CYS A 172 -12.09 -9.78 2.32
CA CYS A 172 -11.54 -11.12 2.51
C CYS A 172 -12.21 -12.17 1.62
N ARG A 173 -13.56 -12.14 1.51
CA ARG A 173 -14.32 -13.09 0.67
C ARG A 173 -14.17 -12.85 -0.83
N GLY A 174 -13.90 -11.60 -1.23
CA GLY A 174 -13.65 -11.22 -2.62
C GLY A 174 -12.24 -11.53 -3.11
N THR A 175 -11.34 -11.98 -2.23
CA THR A 175 -9.93 -12.19 -2.53
C THR A 175 -9.60 -13.67 -2.62
N ASP A 176 -9.04 -14.10 -3.75
CA ASP A 176 -8.56 -15.47 -3.94
C ASP A 176 -7.06 -15.58 -3.62
N ILE A 177 -6.74 -16.12 -2.45
CA ILE A 177 -5.35 -16.28 -2.00
C ILE A 177 -4.51 -17.19 -2.91
N THR A 178 -5.15 -18.08 -3.67
CA THR A 178 -4.45 -19.03 -4.56
C THR A 178 -3.92 -18.36 -5.84
N GLN A 179 -4.49 -17.21 -6.21
CA GLN A 179 -4.09 -16.42 -7.37
C GLN A 179 -3.03 -15.36 -7.03
N SER A 180 -2.49 -15.34 -5.80
CA SER A 180 -1.54 -14.32 -5.38
C SER A 180 -0.21 -14.44 -6.12
N ASP A 181 0.17 -13.38 -6.84
CA ASP A 181 1.43 -13.31 -7.58
C ASP A 181 2.45 -12.45 -6.83
N PHE A 182 3.44 -13.12 -6.23
CA PHE A 182 4.50 -12.50 -5.44
C PHE A 182 5.53 -11.73 -6.29
N THR A 183 5.51 -11.90 -7.60
CA THR A 183 6.45 -11.22 -8.50
C THR A 183 5.94 -9.88 -9.01
N LEU A 184 4.65 -9.80 -9.32
CA LEU A 184 4.05 -8.63 -9.96
C LEU A 184 3.22 -7.77 -9.01
N HIS A 185 2.39 -8.39 -8.16
CA HIS A 185 1.36 -7.66 -7.41
C HIS A 185 1.57 -7.62 -5.91
N LEU A 186 2.46 -8.47 -5.39
CA LEU A 186 2.77 -8.55 -3.96
C LEU A 186 4.29 -8.53 -3.74
N PRO A 187 4.95 -7.36 -3.81
CA PRO A 187 6.40 -7.27 -3.72
C PRO A 187 6.96 -7.67 -2.34
N ARG A 188 6.10 -7.72 -1.31
CA ARG A 188 6.52 -8.05 0.06
C ARG A 188 5.74 -9.23 0.62
N VAL A 189 6.44 -10.31 0.91
CA VAL A 189 5.84 -11.51 1.56
C VAL A 189 5.26 -11.18 2.95
N LEU A 190 5.80 -10.16 3.61
CA LEU A 190 5.30 -9.68 4.90
C LEU A 190 3.89 -9.12 4.80
N ASP A 191 3.53 -8.43 3.71
CA ASP A 191 2.19 -7.91 3.47
C ASP A 191 1.17 -9.06 3.31
N PHE A 192 1.60 -10.17 2.67
CA PHE A 192 0.77 -11.37 2.56
C PHE A 192 0.55 -12.05 3.91
N LEU A 193 1.59 -12.15 4.72
CA LEU A 193 1.49 -12.67 6.09
C LEU A 193 0.56 -11.84 6.96
N GLU A 194 0.71 -10.51 6.88
CA GLU A 194 -0.17 -9.59 7.63
C GLU A 194 -1.61 -9.71 7.17
N TYR A 195 -1.84 -9.80 5.84
CA TYR A 195 -3.16 -10.05 5.29
C TYR A 195 -3.78 -11.34 5.85
N LEU A 196 -3.06 -12.48 5.79
CA LEU A 196 -3.56 -13.76 6.30
C LEU A 196 -3.89 -13.70 7.80
N TYR A 197 -3.04 -13.02 8.58
CA TYR A 197 -3.28 -12.83 10.01
C TYR A 197 -4.54 -12.02 10.28
N LEU A 198 -4.69 -10.87 9.60
CA LEU A 198 -5.85 -9.99 9.75
C LEU A 198 -7.13 -10.63 9.24
N ALA A 199 -7.11 -11.31 8.10
CA ALA A 199 -8.24 -12.05 7.57
C ALA A 199 -8.72 -13.13 8.56
N GLY A 200 -7.81 -13.89 9.16
CA GLY A 200 -8.15 -14.84 10.21
C GLY A 200 -8.79 -14.17 11.44
N MET A 201 -8.33 -12.97 11.82
CA MET A 201 -8.94 -12.20 12.91
C MET A 201 -10.36 -11.75 12.58
N ILE A 202 -10.59 -11.30 11.34
CA ILE A 202 -11.90 -10.86 10.85
C ILE A 202 -12.87 -12.05 10.83
N PHE A 203 -12.45 -13.19 10.27
CA PHE A 203 -13.26 -14.41 10.24
C PHE A 203 -13.59 -14.93 11.66
N LEU A 204 -12.64 -14.86 12.58
CA LEU A 204 -12.90 -15.19 14.00
C LEU A 204 -13.99 -14.29 14.58
N GLN A 205 -13.92 -12.98 14.34
CA GLN A 205 -14.84 -12.01 14.91
C GLN A 205 -16.28 -12.18 14.41
N ILE A 206 -16.47 -12.67 13.18
CA ILE A 206 -17.80 -12.97 12.62
C ILE A 206 -18.26 -14.42 12.87
N GLY A 207 -17.47 -15.22 13.61
CA GLY A 207 -17.79 -16.60 13.93
C GLY A 207 -17.50 -17.61 12.82
N ALA A 208 -16.83 -17.24 11.76
CA ALA A 208 -16.40 -18.09 10.64
C ALA A 208 -15.09 -18.81 11.00
N TYR A 209 -15.18 -19.78 11.93
CA TYR A 209 -14.02 -20.38 12.59
C TYR A 209 -13.15 -21.24 11.65
N ASP A 210 -13.76 -21.92 10.69
CA ASP A 210 -13.02 -22.78 9.76
C ASP A 210 -12.19 -21.92 8.79
N GLU A 211 -12.75 -20.82 8.31
CA GLU A 211 -12.06 -19.84 7.48
C GLU A 211 -10.92 -19.16 8.27
N ALA A 212 -11.16 -18.82 9.55
CA ALA A 212 -10.12 -18.26 10.41
C ALA A 212 -8.94 -19.21 10.58
N LEU A 213 -9.21 -20.50 10.85
CA LEU A 213 -8.18 -21.54 10.94
C LEU A 213 -7.42 -21.70 9.63
N HIS A 214 -8.14 -21.73 8.50
CA HIS A 214 -7.52 -21.85 7.18
C HIS A 214 -6.53 -20.73 6.90
N MET A 215 -6.90 -19.47 7.19
CA MET A 215 -5.99 -18.32 7.02
C MET A 215 -4.74 -18.42 7.90
N TRP A 216 -4.91 -18.78 9.18
CA TRP A 216 -3.78 -18.90 10.10
C TRP A 216 -2.88 -20.09 9.80
N ASP A 217 -3.45 -21.23 9.40
CA ASP A 217 -2.66 -22.39 8.99
C ASP A 217 -1.85 -22.09 7.73
N THR A 218 -2.44 -21.36 6.77
CA THR A 218 -1.73 -20.90 5.58
C THR A 218 -0.57 -19.97 5.97
N ALA A 219 -0.79 -19.01 6.88
CA ALA A 219 0.27 -18.13 7.37
C ALA A 219 1.43 -18.88 8.02
N VAL A 220 1.11 -19.90 8.84
CA VAL A 220 2.12 -20.73 9.53
C VAL A 220 2.90 -21.62 8.55
N SER A 221 2.27 -22.06 7.47
CA SER A 221 2.89 -22.96 6.48
C SER A 221 3.89 -22.26 5.54
N LEU A 222 3.95 -20.92 5.53
CA LEU A 222 4.88 -20.20 4.68
C LEU A 222 6.34 -20.43 5.13
N PRO A 223 7.25 -20.78 4.21
CA PRO A 223 8.63 -21.13 4.54
C PRO A 223 9.50 -19.87 4.75
N LEU A 224 9.31 -19.19 5.88
CA LEU A 224 10.09 -17.98 6.23
C LEU A 224 11.03 -18.27 7.39
N GLU A 225 12.29 -17.89 7.22
CA GLU A 225 13.32 -17.99 8.23
C GLU A 225 14.02 -16.63 8.43
N PRO A 226 14.06 -16.08 9.67
CA PRO A 226 13.41 -16.57 10.88
C PRO A 226 11.88 -16.42 10.84
N ALA A 227 11.15 -17.19 11.68
CA ALA A 227 9.70 -17.09 11.78
C ALA A 227 9.26 -15.66 12.17
N GLN A 228 8.32 -15.14 11.41
CA GLN A 228 7.86 -13.76 11.56
C GLN A 228 6.84 -13.62 12.69
N ALA A 229 6.71 -12.42 13.24
CA ALA A 229 5.79 -12.13 14.35
C ALA A 229 4.33 -12.55 14.04
N HIS A 230 3.85 -12.29 12.82
CA HIS A 230 2.51 -12.68 12.38
C HIS A 230 2.34 -14.20 12.27
N GLN A 231 3.38 -14.97 11.88
CA GLN A 231 3.33 -16.43 11.91
C GLN A 231 3.19 -16.97 13.34
N CYS A 232 4.00 -16.44 14.26
CA CYS A 232 3.91 -16.83 15.67
C CYS A 232 2.55 -16.48 16.28
N ALA A 233 2.00 -15.31 15.95
CA ALA A 233 0.67 -14.89 16.39
C ALA A 233 -0.44 -15.76 15.80
N SER A 234 -0.37 -16.09 14.51
CA SER A 234 -1.30 -17.00 13.82
C SER A 234 -1.30 -18.39 14.45
N LEU A 235 -0.11 -18.96 14.70
CA LEU A 235 0.02 -20.26 15.36
C LEU A 235 -0.64 -20.28 16.74
N LYS A 236 -0.36 -19.27 17.57
CA LYS A 236 -0.97 -19.17 18.90
C LYS A 236 -2.49 -19.12 18.83
N ARG A 237 -3.07 -18.34 17.91
CA ARG A 237 -4.51 -18.24 17.73
C ARG A 237 -5.13 -19.51 17.17
N ALA A 238 -4.50 -20.16 16.20
CA ALA A 238 -4.95 -21.42 15.65
C ALA A 238 -5.01 -22.52 16.75
N ILE A 239 -3.98 -22.61 17.60
CA ILE A 239 -3.98 -23.55 18.72
C ILE A 239 -5.11 -23.22 19.70
N LEU A 240 -5.26 -21.97 20.12
CA LEU A 240 -6.32 -21.56 21.04
C LEU A 240 -7.71 -21.86 20.49
N LEU A 241 -7.96 -21.55 19.22
CA LEU A 241 -9.26 -21.81 18.60
C LEU A 241 -9.56 -23.30 18.52
N ARG A 242 -8.57 -24.17 18.22
CA ARG A 242 -8.74 -25.62 18.24
C ARG A 242 -9.01 -26.21 19.63
N LEU A 243 -8.47 -25.59 20.69
CA LEU A 243 -8.73 -26.01 22.07
C LEU A 243 -10.11 -25.59 22.58
N LEU A 244 -10.71 -24.55 22.01
CA LEU A 244 -12.02 -24.02 22.39
C LEU A 244 -13.18 -24.67 21.61
N ARG A 245 -12.90 -25.42 20.56
CA ARG A 245 -13.87 -26.18 19.75
C ARG A 245 -13.96 -27.63 20.21
#